data_7fb4dbe969719b6878e447fb0ac81933
#
_entry.id   7fb4dbe969719b6878e447fb0ac81933
#
_cell.length_a   1.000
_cell.length_b   1.000
_cell.length_c   1.000
_cell.angle_alpha   90.00
_cell.angle_beta   90.00
_cell.angle_gamma   90.00
#
_symmetry.space_group_name_H-M   'P 1'
#
loop_
_entity.id
_entity.type
_entity.pdbx_description
1 polymer ?
#
loop_
_entity_poly.entity_id
_entity_poly.type
_entity_poly.pdbx_seq_one_letter_code
_entity_poly.pdbx_strand_id
1 'polypeptide(L)'
;MKYKLAIFDMDGTILSTLDDLANGVDYALSENGLPARSKQETRAALGRGVRFLIEQSVPAGLSDAEISKVEEDFLKYYKVHSMDNTRPYDGIVELIKEVRASGIKTAVVSNKIDSAVKELSVNFFEGAFDVAYGERPGIPRKPDPKPINAIIDEFGLSKDEVVYIGDSEIDLLTANNAGINHIIVTWGFRDRDFLVQNGAKTLVENMDELKEQICK
;
A
#
# COMPACT_ATOMS: atom_id res chain seq x y z
N MET A 1 24.40 9.02 5.39
CA MET A 1 23.04 8.44 5.21
C MET A 1 23.13 6.95 5.48
N LYS A 2 22.23 6.43 6.28
CA LYS A 2 22.17 5.02 6.65
C LYS A 2 21.55 4.17 5.51
N TYR A 3 20.47 4.67 4.92
CA TYR A 3 19.72 3.94 3.89
C TYR A 3 20.17 4.29 2.48
N LYS A 4 20.18 3.29 1.60
CA LYS A 4 20.43 3.40 0.17
C LYS A 4 19.20 3.07 -0.68
N LEU A 5 18.17 2.47 -0.04
CA LEU A 5 16.89 2.15 -0.67
C LEU A 5 15.75 2.42 0.32
N ALA A 6 14.76 3.18 -0.14
CA ALA A 6 13.48 3.38 0.53
C ALA A 6 12.37 2.68 -0.28
N ILE A 7 11.70 1.70 0.34
CA ILE A 7 10.58 0.96 -0.26
C ILE A 7 9.30 1.47 0.39
N PHE A 8 8.36 1.90 -0.42
CA PHE A 8 7.07 2.45 0.03
C PHE A 8 5.92 1.48 -0.25
N ASP A 9 4.96 1.37 0.66
CA ASP A 9 3.62 0.97 0.28
C ASP A 9 2.94 2.08 -0.50
N MET A 10 1.81 1.79 -1.16
CA MET A 10 1.09 2.76 -1.96
C MET A 10 -0.14 3.30 -1.23
N ASP A 11 -1.14 2.44 -1.03
CA ASP A 11 -2.46 2.82 -0.51
C ASP A 11 -2.37 3.18 0.98
N GLY A 12 -2.73 4.40 1.35
CA GLY A 12 -2.61 4.90 2.72
C GLY A 12 -1.21 5.41 3.11
N THR A 13 -0.19 5.16 2.29
CA THR A 13 1.19 5.60 2.56
C THR A 13 1.59 6.77 1.68
N ILE A 14 1.59 6.59 0.36
CA ILE A 14 1.94 7.65 -0.60
C ILE A 14 0.72 8.19 -1.35
N LEU A 15 -0.37 7.42 -1.44
CA LEU A 15 -1.63 7.81 -2.08
C LEU A 15 -2.82 7.68 -1.11
N SER A 16 -3.67 8.70 -1.08
CA SER A 16 -4.99 8.66 -0.46
C SER A 16 -5.97 8.03 -1.45
N THR A 17 -6.25 6.73 -1.28
CA THR A 17 -7.03 5.91 -2.23
C THR A 17 -8.37 5.43 -1.66
N LEU A 18 -8.68 5.75 -0.40
CA LEU A 18 -9.85 5.22 0.31
C LEU A 18 -11.18 5.53 -0.39
N ASP A 19 -11.32 6.71 -0.99
CA ASP A 19 -12.57 7.12 -1.62
C ASP A 19 -12.88 6.27 -2.84
N ASP A 20 -11.92 6.04 -3.73
CA ASP A 20 -12.12 5.22 -4.93
C ASP A 20 -12.28 3.74 -4.59
N LEU A 21 -11.58 3.25 -3.56
CA LEU A 21 -11.77 1.88 -3.07
C LEU A 21 -13.16 1.68 -2.47
N ALA A 22 -13.64 2.64 -1.64
CA ALA A 22 -14.97 2.58 -1.06
C ALA A 22 -16.07 2.66 -2.13
N ASN A 23 -15.93 3.55 -3.10
CA ASN A 23 -16.86 3.65 -4.23
C ASN A 23 -16.90 2.35 -5.06
N GLY A 24 -15.74 1.71 -5.26
CA GLY A 24 -15.66 0.42 -5.95
C GLY A 24 -16.36 -0.71 -5.19
N VAL A 25 -16.20 -0.75 -3.86
CA VAL A 25 -16.91 -1.72 -2.99
C VAL A 25 -18.42 -1.48 -3.07
N ASP A 26 -18.88 -0.24 -2.90
CA ASP A 26 -20.30 0.09 -2.94
C ASP A 26 -20.94 -0.23 -4.30
N TYR A 27 -20.23 0.07 -5.40
CA TYR A 27 -20.67 -0.33 -6.74
C TYR A 27 -20.84 -1.84 -6.85
N ALA A 28 -19.81 -2.61 -6.49
CA ALA A 28 -19.85 -4.06 -6.61
C ALA A 28 -20.93 -4.72 -5.73
N LEU A 29 -21.12 -4.22 -4.53
CA LEU A 29 -22.21 -4.68 -3.64
C LEU A 29 -23.57 -4.37 -4.23
N SER A 30 -23.78 -3.16 -4.76
CA SER A 30 -25.05 -2.75 -5.39
C SER A 30 -25.39 -3.60 -6.60
N GLU A 31 -24.44 -3.89 -7.50
CA GLU A 31 -24.64 -4.73 -8.69
C GLU A 31 -25.05 -6.17 -8.32
N ASN A 32 -24.70 -6.63 -7.13
CA ASN A 32 -25.05 -7.95 -6.63
C ASN A 32 -26.21 -7.95 -5.62
N GLY A 33 -26.92 -6.82 -5.43
CA GLY A 33 -28.07 -6.71 -4.52
C GLY A 33 -27.70 -6.88 -3.05
N LEU A 34 -26.45 -6.62 -2.69
CA LEU A 34 -25.91 -6.75 -1.34
C LEU A 34 -25.96 -5.41 -0.56
N PRO A 35 -26.04 -5.44 0.77
CA PRO A 35 -26.09 -4.22 1.57
C PRO A 35 -24.78 -3.42 1.44
N ALA A 36 -24.90 -2.09 1.35
CA ALA A 36 -23.77 -1.16 1.32
C ALA A 36 -22.90 -1.25 2.59
N ARG A 37 -21.65 -0.87 2.47
CA ARG A 37 -20.70 -0.74 3.58
C ARG A 37 -20.35 0.73 3.80
N SER A 38 -20.14 1.09 5.05
CA SER A 38 -19.60 2.41 5.37
C SER A 38 -18.13 2.51 4.94
N LYS A 39 -17.70 3.72 4.62
CA LYS A 39 -16.28 4.02 4.30
C LYS A 39 -15.33 3.55 5.42
N GLN A 40 -15.79 3.60 6.68
CA GLN A 40 -15.00 3.15 7.83
C GLN A 40 -14.83 1.62 7.86
N GLU A 41 -15.86 0.84 7.52
CA GLU A 41 -15.77 -0.61 7.38
C GLU A 41 -14.83 -0.98 6.22
N THR A 42 -14.95 -0.29 5.09
CA THR A 42 -14.02 -0.48 3.96
C THR A 42 -12.58 -0.17 4.37
N ARG A 43 -12.33 0.96 5.06
CA ARG A 43 -11.01 1.34 5.59
C ARG A 43 -10.39 0.23 6.45
N ALA A 44 -11.19 -0.37 7.33
CA ALA A 44 -10.72 -1.45 8.21
C ALA A 44 -10.31 -2.72 7.45
N ALA A 45 -10.90 -2.98 6.29
CA ALA A 45 -10.63 -4.16 5.45
C ALA A 45 -9.45 -3.98 4.47
N LEU A 46 -8.86 -2.77 4.37
CA LEU A 46 -7.76 -2.49 3.43
C LEU A 46 -6.41 -3.08 3.90
N GLY A 47 -5.48 -3.26 2.95
CA GLY A 47 -4.10 -3.66 3.17
C GLY A 47 -3.77 -5.12 2.81
N ARG A 48 -4.78 -6.00 2.63
CA ARG A 48 -4.59 -7.44 2.36
C ARG A 48 -4.98 -7.88 0.95
N GLY A 49 -5.13 -6.93 0.02
CA GLY A 49 -5.52 -7.17 -1.36
C GLY A 49 -7.03 -7.25 -1.58
N VAL A 50 -7.44 -7.32 -2.88
CA VAL A 50 -8.84 -7.16 -3.29
C VAL A 50 -9.71 -8.29 -2.78
N ARG A 51 -9.26 -9.55 -2.90
CA ARG A 51 -10.04 -10.71 -2.44
C ARG A 51 -10.44 -10.57 -0.97
N PHE A 52 -9.50 -10.24 -0.10
CA PHE A 52 -9.77 -10.02 1.32
C PHE A 52 -10.72 -8.84 1.55
N LEU A 53 -10.54 -7.72 0.85
CA LEU A 53 -11.44 -6.57 0.92
C LEU A 53 -12.88 -6.98 0.62
N ILE A 54 -13.12 -7.73 -0.44
CA ILE A 54 -14.46 -8.19 -0.83
C ILE A 54 -15.01 -9.18 0.21
N GLU A 55 -14.22 -10.16 0.65
CA GLU A 55 -14.65 -11.11 1.70
C GLU A 55 -15.10 -10.42 2.99
N GLN A 56 -14.45 -9.32 3.38
CA GLN A 56 -14.85 -8.53 4.56
C GLN A 56 -16.03 -7.60 4.28
N SER A 57 -16.34 -7.33 3.02
CA SER A 57 -17.42 -6.41 2.62
C SER A 57 -18.76 -7.12 2.39
N VAL A 58 -18.76 -8.39 2.05
CA VAL A 58 -19.99 -9.16 1.79
C VAL A 58 -20.59 -9.74 3.07
N PRO A 59 -21.90 -10.03 3.11
CA PRO A 59 -22.53 -10.78 4.21
C PRO A 59 -21.95 -12.19 4.36
N ALA A 60 -21.97 -12.71 5.57
CA ALA A 60 -21.58 -14.09 5.82
C ALA A 60 -22.53 -15.09 5.11
N GLY A 61 -21.96 -16.21 4.65
CA GLY A 61 -22.73 -17.30 4.06
C GLY A 61 -22.80 -17.32 2.54
N LEU A 62 -22.20 -16.36 1.85
CA LEU A 62 -22.03 -16.42 0.38
C LEU A 62 -21.04 -17.54 0.02
N SER A 63 -21.32 -18.20 -1.10
CA SER A 63 -20.40 -19.15 -1.73
C SER A 63 -19.17 -18.45 -2.32
N ASP A 64 -18.11 -19.20 -2.54
CA ASP A 64 -16.89 -18.68 -3.20
C ASP A 64 -17.18 -18.12 -4.61
N ALA A 65 -18.12 -18.73 -5.35
CA ALA A 65 -18.54 -18.24 -6.66
C ALA A 65 -19.25 -16.87 -6.59
N GLU A 66 -20.11 -16.66 -5.58
CA GLU A 66 -20.78 -15.37 -5.38
C GLU A 66 -19.78 -14.29 -4.97
N ILE A 67 -18.84 -14.60 -4.07
CA ILE A 67 -17.77 -13.66 -3.67
C ILE A 67 -16.90 -13.31 -4.88
N SER A 68 -16.53 -14.30 -5.71
CA SER A 68 -15.75 -14.07 -6.94
C SER A 68 -16.45 -13.16 -7.92
N LYS A 69 -17.78 -13.27 -8.02
CA LYS A 69 -18.56 -12.36 -8.88
C LYS A 69 -18.53 -10.92 -8.39
N VAL A 70 -18.67 -10.69 -7.08
CA VAL A 70 -18.52 -9.34 -6.48
C VAL A 70 -17.11 -8.80 -6.71
N GLU A 71 -16.08 -9.64 -6.58
CA GLU A 71 -14.69 -9.27 -6.86
C GLU A 71 -14.49 -8.86 -8.34
N GLU A 72 -15.05 -9.61 -9.28
CA GLU A 72 -15.01 -9.27 -10.72
C GLU A 72 -15.66 -7.91 -11.01
N ASP A 73 -16.84 -7.65 -10.43
CA ASP A 73 -17.55 -6.38 -10.62
C ASP A 73 -16.75 -5.21 -9.98
N PHE A 74 -16.15 -5.42 -8.81
CA PHE A 74 -15.21 -4.45 -8.21
C PHE A 74 -14.03 -4.17 -9.14
N LEU A 75 -13.35 -5.20 -9.64
CA LEU A 75 -12.18 -5.06 -10.50
C LEU A 75 -12.50 -4.33 -11.80
N LYS A 76 -13.66 -4.62 -12.39
CA LYS A 76 -14.14 -3.96 -13.60
C LYS A 76 -14.39 -2.47 -13.37
N TYR A 77 -15.03 -2.11 -12.27
CA TYR A 77 -15.28 -0.72 -11.90
C TYR A 77 -13.97 0.00 -11.58
N TYR A 78 -13.17 -0.59 -10.67
CA TYR A 78 -11.95 0.02 -10.17
C TYR A 78 -10.90 0.27 -11.25
N LYS A 79 -10.86 -0.57 -12.29
CA LYS A 79 -9.99 -0.37 -13.45
C LYS A 79 -10.20 0.98 -14.15
N VAL A 80 -11.42 1.52 -14.12
CA VAL A 80 -11.79 2.78 -14.79
C VAL A 80 -11.76 3.96 -13.80
N HIS A 81 -12.09 3.70 -12.52
CA HIS A 81 -12.37 4.71 -11.52
C HIS A 81 -11.31 4.81 -10.41
N SER A 82 -10.13 4.19 -10.58
CA SER A 82 -9.08 4.17 -9.56
C SER A 82 -8.34 5.50 -9.36
N MET A 83 -8.65 6.51 -10.16
CA MET A 83 -8.03 7.85 -10.12
C MET A 83 -9.05 8.99 -10.04
N ASP A 84 -10.33 8.71 -9.79
CA ASP A 84 -11.37 9.75 -9.72
C ASP A 84 -11.14 10.66 -8.49
N ASN A 85 -10.79 10.09 -7.35
CA ASN A 85 -10.54 10.78 -6.09
C ASN A 85 -9.14 10.51 -5.51
N THR A 86 -8.44 9.52 -6.05
CA THR A 86 -7.08 9.16 -5.63
C THR A 86 -6.12 10.31 -5.89
N ARG A 87 -5.31 10.66 -4.89
CA ARG A 87 -4.30 11.71 -4.98
C ARG A 87 -3.13 11.43 -4.04
N PRO A 88 -1.92 11.92 -4.35
CA PRO A 88 -0.81 11.90 -3.42
C PRO A 88 -1.14 12.64 -2.12
N TYR A 89 -0.61 12.16 -1.00
CA TYR A 89 -0.61 12.95 0.23
C TYR A 89 0.21 14.22 0.04
N ASP A 90 -0.22 15.32 0.70
CA ASP A 90 0.42 16.62 0.55
C ASP A 90 1.92 16.55 0.89
N GLY A 91 2.78 16.97 -0.03
CA GLY A 91 4.24 17.00 0.11
C GLY A 91 4.97 15.67 -0.17
N ILE A 92 4.26 14.55 -0.40
CA ILE A 92 4.91 13.24 -0.61
C ILE A 92 5.68 13.16 -1.92
N VAL A 93 5.20 13.80 -2.99
CA VAL A 93 5.87 13.83 -4.30
C VAL A 93 7.21 14.55 -4.19
N GLU A 94 7.23 15.70 -3.54
CA GLU A 94 8.43 16.50 -3.27
C GLU A 94 9.41 15.72 -2.40
N LEU A 95 8.93 15.10 -1.33
CA LEU A 95 9.74 14.27 -0.44
C LEU A 95 10.46 13.15 -1.23
N ILE A 96 9.72 12.40 -2.07
CA ILE A 96 10.31 11.31 -2.86
C ILE A 96 11.37 11.85 -3.83
N LYS A 97 11.12 13.00 -4.47
CA LYS A 97 12.12 13.66 -5.34
C LYS A 97 13.40 14.05 -4.55
N GLU A 98 13.24 14.59 -3.35
CA GLU A 98 14.37 14.95 -2.48
C GLU A 98 15.16 13.75 -1.97
N VAL A 99 14.46 12.66 -1.59
CA VAL A 99 15.07 11.39 -1.21
C VAL A 99 15.93 10.85 -2.36
N ARG A 100 15.41 10.87 -3.59
CA ARG A 100 16.18 10.47 -4.78
C ARG A 100 17.36 11.40 -5.06
N ALA A 101 17.17 12.69 -4.93
CA ALA A 101 18.23 13.68 -5.14
C ALA A 101 19.40 13.51 -4.15
N SER A 102 19.13 12.93 -2.97
CA SER A 102 20.17 12.57 -2.00
C SER A 102 20.89 11.24 -2.32
N GLY A 103 20.56 10.58 -3.45
CA GLY A 103 21.20 9.36 -3.91
C GLY A 103 20.58 8.06 -3.37
N ILE A 104 19.44 8.15 -2.69
CA ILE A 104 18.69 6.97 -2.21
C ILE A 104 17.78 6.49 -3.34
N LYS A 105 17.83 5.19 -3.64
CA LYS A 105 16.89 4.54 -4.57
C LYS A 105 15.52 4.43 -3.94
N THR A 106 14.48 4.43 -4.80
CA THR A 106 13.09 4.36 -4.34
C THR A 106 12.33 3.26 -5.05
N ALA A 107 11.51 2.53 -4.32
CA ALA A 107 10.67 1.47 -4.86
C ALA A 107 9.28 1.47 -4.23
N VAL A 108 8.32 0.83 -4.90
CA VAL A 108 6.98 0.55 -4.36
C VAL A 108 6.77 -0.95 -4.27
N VAL A 109 6.25 -1.43 -3.11
CA VAL A 109 5.75 -2.80 -2.93
C VAL A 109 4.39 -2.73 -2.26
N SER A 110 3.34 -3.11 -2.97
CA SER A 110 1.95 -3.00 -2.50
C SER A 110 1.16 -4.28 -2.75
N ASN A 111 0.13 -4.53 -1.94
CA ASN A 111 -0.87 -5.58 -2.17
C ASN A 111 -1.98 -5.15 -3.16
N LYS A 112 -1.85 -3.95 -3.72
CA LYS A 112 -2.67 -3.47 -4.83
C LYS A 112 -2.28 -4.21 -6.12
N ILE A 113 -3.22 -4.35 -7.06
CA ILE A 113 -3.03 -4.98 -8.36
C ILE A 113 -1.85 -4.32 -9.10
N ASP A 114 -0.95 -5.11 -9.66
CA ASP A 114 0.32 -4.66 -10.28
C ASP A 114 0.12 -3.64 -11.40
N SER A 115 -0.90 -3.81 -12.24
CA SER A 115 -1.22 -2.84 -13.29
C SER A 115 -1.62 -1.47 -12.73
N ALA A 116 -2.41 -1.46 -11.66
CA ALA A 116 -2.80 -0.20 -10.99
C ALA A 116 -1.62 0.45 -10.27
N VAL A 117 -0.73 -0.34 -9.62
CA VAL A 117 0.50 0.21 -9.01
C VAL A 117 1.35 0.91 -10.05
N LYS A 118 1.57 0.29 -11.21
CA LYS A 118 2.37 0.87 -12.29
C LYS A 118 1.74 2.13 -12.88
N GLU A 119 0.44 2.08 -13.15
CA GLU A 119 -0.31 3.22 -13.71
C GLU A 119 -0.29 4.43 -12.76
N LEU A 120 -0.60 4.22 -11.48
CA LEU A 120 -0.59 5.27 -10.47
C LEU A 120 0.83 5.82 -10.22
N SER A 121 1.84 4.96 -10.25
CA SER A 121 3.25 5.38 -10.12
C SER A 121 3.67 6.32 -11.27
N VAL A 122 3.26 6.01 -12.50
CA VAL A 122 3.56 6.86 -13.66
C VAL A 122 2.79 8.18 -13.59
N ASN A 123 1.48 8.12 -13.28
CA ASN A 123 0.61 9.31 -13.33
C ASN A 123 0.91 10.31 -12.22
N PHE A 124 1.23 9.85 -11.01
CA PHE A 124 1.40 10.75 -9.86
C PHE A 124 2.85 11.03 -9.49
N PHE A 125 3.79 10.18 -9.89
CA PHE A 125 5.20 10.28 -9.44
C PHE A 125 6.21 10.40 -10.58
N GLU A 126 5.78 10.53 -11.83
CA GLU A 126 6.63 10.84 -13.00
C GLU A 126 7.90 9.95 -13.11
N GLY A 127 7.77 8.65 -12.83
CA GLY A 127 8.90 7.73 -12.87
C GLY A 127 9.88 7.88 -11.69
N ALA A 128 9.43 8.44 -10.57
CA ALA A 128 10.25 8.59 -9.37
C ALA A 128 10.61 7.26 -8.67
N PHE A 129 10.11 6.13 -9.12
CA PHE A 129 10.45 4.83 -8.58
C PHE A 129 11.31 4.01 -9.54
N ASP A 130 12.41 3.45 -9.03
CA ASP A 130 13.28 2.54 -9.79
C ASP A 130 12.56 1.20 -10.04
N VAL A 131 11.72 0.76 -9.08
CA VAL A 131 10.90 -0.46 -9.14
C VAL A 131 9.53 -0.20 -8.55
N ALA A 132 8.47 -0.73 -9.18
CA ALA A 132 7.09 -0.67 -8.66
C ALA A 132 6.43 -2.04 -8.84
N TYR A 133 6.19 -2.73 -7.72
CA TYR A 133 5.59 -4.06 -7.65
C TYR A 133 4.25 -4.03 -6.93
N GLY A 134 3.24 -4.58 -7.61
CA GLY A 134 1.95 -4.89 -7.05
C GLY A 134 1.69 -6.40 -6.98
N GLU A 135 0.46 -6.76 -6.60
CA GLU A 135 -0.01 -8.15 -6.61
C GLU A 135 -0.07 -8.69 -8.04
N ARG A 136 0.54 -9.85 -8.27
CA ARG A 136 0.55 -10.54 -9.56
C ARG A 136 0.67 -12.06 -9.36
N PRO A 137 0.17 -12.88 -10.30
CA PRO A 137 0.26 -14.33 -10.22
C PRO A 137 1.69 -14.84 -10.01
N GLY A 138 1.86 -15.78 -9.11
CA GLY A 138 3.15 -16.42 -8.82
C GLY A 138 4.06 -15.65 -7.87
N ILE A 139 3.71 -14.43 -7.50
CA ILE A 139 4.43 -13.64 -6.49
C ILE A 139 3.55 -13.51 -5.25
N PRO A 140 4.03 -13.94 -4.07
CA PRO A 140 3.24 -13.84 -2.85
C PRO A 140 3.04 -12.38 -2.44
N ARG A 141 1.88 -12.12 -1.82
CA ARG A 141 1.53 -10.80 -1.26
C ARG A 141 2.24 -10.53 0.06
N LYS A 142 2.35 -9.26 0.44
CA LYS A 142 2.66 -8.87 1.82
C LYS A 142 1.70 -9.60 2.79
N PRO A 143 2.16 -10.14 3.91
CA PRO A 143 3.46 -9.93 4.55
C PRO A 143 4.58 -10.91 4.15
N ASP A 144 4.47 -11.63 3.04
CA ASP A 144 5.60 -12.44 2.53
C ASP A 144 6.75 -11.51 2.12
N PRO A 145 8.00 -11.74 2.57
CA PRO A 145 9.12 -10.87 2.30
C PRO A 145 9.73 -11.02 0.90
N LYS A 146 9.29 -12.00 0.12
CA LYS A 146 9.90 -12.30 -1.20
C LYS A 146 9.97 -11.11 -2.15
N PRO A 147 8.91 -10.29 -2.33
CA PRO A 147 9.01 -9.13 -3.23
C PRO A 147 10.08 -8.13 -2.79
N ILE A 148 10.21 -7.91 -1.48
CA ILE A 148 11.23 -7.02 -0.90
C ILE A 148 12.62 -7.60 -1.08
N ASN A 149 12.82 -8.87 -0.73
CA ASN A 149 14.11 -9.53 -0.86
C ASN A 149 14.60 -9.53 -2.33
N ALA A 150 13.69 -9.73 -3.29
CA ALA A 150 14.04 -9.66 -4.71
C ALA A 150 14.59 -8.28 -5.12
N ILE A 151 14.02 -7.18 -4.60
CA ILE A 151 14.51 -5.82 -4.86
C ILE A 151 15.88 -5.60 -4.18
N ILE A 152 16.06 -6.07 -2.95
CA ILE A 152 17.33 -5.98 -2.22
C ILE A 152 18.44 -6.68 -3.00
N ASP A 153 18.16 -7.89 -3.47
CA ASP A 153 19.11 -8.70 -4.26
C ASP A 153 19.42 -8.02 -5.61
N GLU A 154 18.43 -7.48 -6.30
CA GLU A 154 18.57 -6.76 -7.57
C GLU A 154 19.50 -5.56 -7.45
N PHE A 155 19.40 -4.81 -6.34
CA PHE A 155 20.26 -3.64 -6.09
C PHE A 155 21.58 -3.99 -5.39
N GLY A 156 21.81 -5.24 -5.01
CA GLY A 156 23.03 -5.69 -4.34
C GLY A 156 23.26 -5.04 -2.97
N LEU A 157 22.16 -4.78 -2.24
CA LEU A 157 22.19 -4.10 -0.94
C LEU A 157 22.14 -5.08 0.23
N SER A 158 22.64 -4.64 1.39
CA SER A 158 22.41 -5.31 2.66
C SER A 158 21.11 -4.83 3.31
N LYS A 159 20.52 -5.66 4.17
CA LYS A 159 19.21 -5.37 4.80
C LYS A 159 19.21 -4.12 5.69
N ASP A 160 20.34 -3.78 6.29
CA ASP A 160 20.52 -2.58 7.11
C ASP A 160 20.58 -1.28 6.29
N GLU A 161 20.83 -1.38 4.98
CA GLU A 161 20.82 -0.28 4.03
C GLU A 161 19.41 0.00 3.45
N VAL A 162 18.37 -0.76 3.86
CA VAL A 162 17.02 -0.69 3.34
C VAL A 162 16.03 -0.31 4.43
N VAL A 163 15.08 0.55 4.09
CA VAL A 163 13.96 0.91 4.94
C VAL A 163 12.63 0.72 4.20
N TYR A 164 11.64 0.16 4.90
CA TYR A 164 10.27 0.03 4.40
C TYR A 164 9.37 1.08 5.04
N ILE A 165 8.56 1.77 4.24
CA ILE A 165 7.62 2.80 4.68
C ILE A 165 6.19 2.30 4.40
N GLY A 166 5.33 2.28 5.42
CA GLY A 166 3.96 1.84 5.31
C GLY A 166 3.08 2.44 6.39
N ASP A 167 1.77 2.16 6.36
CA ASP A 167 0.76 2.71 7.28
C ASP A 167 -0.01 1.66 8.09
N SER A 168 0.34 0.38 7.94
CA SER A 168 -0.45 -0.72 8.49
C SER A 168 0.37 -1.79 9.23
N GLU A 169 -0.33 -2.65 9.96
CA GLU A 169 0.22 -3.84 10.59
C GLU A 169 0.83 -4.82 9.56
N ILE A 170 0.32 -4.81 8.33
CA ILE A 170 0.83 -5.66 7.26
C ILE A 170 2.21 -5.18 6.81
N ASP A 171 2.42 -3.88 6.75
CA ASP A 171 3.71 -3.28 6.39
C ASP A 171 4.76 -3.56 7.45
N LEU A 172 4.36 -3.42 8.73
CA LEU A 172 5.19 -3.75 9.87
C LEU A 172 5.63 -5.22 9.84
N LEU A 173 4.69 -6.14 9.62
CA LEU A 173 4.97 -7.57 9.50
C LEU A 173 5.87 -7.86 8.29
N THR A 174 5.64 -7.18 7.17
CA THR A 174 6.43 -7.35 5.95
C THR A 174 7.89 -6.97 6.18
N ALA A 175 8.13 -5.80 6.76
CA ALA A 175 9.48 -5.35 7.10
C ALA A 175 10.17 -6.28 8.11
N ASN A 176 9.46 -6.72 9.14
CA ASN A 176 9.97 -7.66 10.13
C ASN A 176 10.33 -9.03 9.50
N ASN A 177 9.46 -9.55 8.62
CA ASN A 177 9.72 -10.81 7.91
C ASN A 177 10.89 -10.71 6.94
N ALA A 178 11.08 -9.56 6.30
CA ALA A 178 12.24 -9.28 5.47
C ALA A 178 13.53 -9.04 6.28
N GLY A 179 13.40 -8.73 7.57
CA GLY A 179 14.53 -8.39 8.45
C GLY A 179 15.14 -7.03 8.15
N ILE A 180 14.33 -6.05 7.73
CA ILE A 180 14.73 -4.68 7.41
C ILE A 180 14.11 -3.67 8.37
N ASN A 181 14.64 -2.44 8.35
CA ASN A 181 14.07 -1.34 9.12
C ASN A 181 12.72 -0.91 8.56
N HIS A 182 11.86 -0.35 9.43
CA HIS A 182 10.57 0.22 9.03
C HIS A 182 10.36 1.61 9.62
N ILE A 183 9.57 2.40 8.90
CA ILE A 183 8.98 3.66 9.34
C ILE A 183 7.49 3.56 9.06
N ILE A 184 6.65 3.80 10.08
CA ILE A 184 5.20 3.72 9.94
C ILE A 184 4.62 5.12 10.01
N VAL A 185 3.88 5.48 8.96
CA VAL A 185 3.19 6.76 8.85
C VAL A 185 1.82 6.67 9.54
N THR A 186 1.37 7.77 10.16
CA THR A 186 0.13 7.79 10.95
C THR A 186 -1.05 8.46 10.25
N TRP A 187 -0.85 8.97 9.03
CA TRP A 187 -1.92 9.59 8.23
C TRP A 187 -2.71 8.60 7.37
N GLY A 188 -2.36 7.30 7.40
CA GLY A 188 -2.96 6.26 6.55
C GLY A 188 -4.23 5.62 7.14
N PHE A 189 -4.40 4.33 6.87
CA PHE A 189 -5.63 3.61 7.20
C PHE A 189 -5.73 3.12 8.64
N ARG A 190 -4.61 3.02 9.36
CA ARG A 190 -4.61 2.56 10.76
C ARG A 190 -4.39 3.71 11.72
N ASP A 191 -5.07 3.63 12.85
CA ASP A 191 -4.93 4.60 13.92
C ASP A 191 -3.63 4.36 14.70
N ARG A 192 -3.03 5.43 15.21
CA ARG A 192 -1.73 5.41 15.90
C ARG A 192 -1.66 4.38 17.02
N ASP A 193 -2.70 4.32 17.86
CA ASP A 193 -2.72 3.39 19.00
C ASP A 193 -2.71 1.93 18.56
N PHE A 194 -3.44 1.62 17.48
CA PHE A 194 -3.43 0.30 16.87
C PHE A 194 -2.03 -0.07 16.35
N LEU A 195 -1.35 0.86 15.68
CA LEU A 195 0.01 0.64 15.17
C LEU A 195 1.01 0.39 16.30
N VAL A 196 0.94 1.16 17.39
CA VAL A 196 1.77 0.95 18.60
C VAL A 196 1.50 -0.42 19.23
N GLN A 197 0.24 -0.81 19.39
CA GLN A 197 -0.14 -2.12 19.94
C GLN A 197 0.37 -3.30 19.08
N ASN A 198 0.51 -3.08 17.75
CA ASN A 198 1.08 -4.07 16.83
C ASN A 198 2.61 -4.00 16.75
N GLY A 199 3.27 -3.16 17.54
CA GLY A 199 4.74 -3.14 17.70
C GLY A 199 5.47 -2.16 16.80
N ALA A 200 4.79 -1.16 16.22
CA ALA A 200 5.45 -0.09 15.49
C ALA A 200 6.37 0.71 16.43
N LYS A 201 7.65 0.80 16.09
CA LYS A 201 8.68 1.48 16.91
C LYS A 201 9.00 2.88 16.38
N THR A 202 9.01 3.04 15.07
CA THR A 202 9.29 4.31 14.41
C THR A 202 8.01 4.78 13.74
N LEU A 203 7.32 5.74 14.35
CA LEU A 203 6.12 6.37 13.80
C LEU A 203 6.45 7.82 13.44
N VAL A 204 5.89 8.28 12.32
CA VAL A 204 6.01 9.67 11.84
C VAL A 204 4.63 10.22 11.52
N GLU A 205 4.45 11.52 11.77
CA GLU A 205 3.15 12.19 11.66
C GLU A 205 3.09 13.19 10.49
N ASN A 206 4.25 13.52 9.90
CA ASN A 206 4.35 14.48 8.79
C ASN A 206 5.55 14.17 7.88
N MET A 207 5.62 14.91 6.76
CA MET A 207 6.64 14.70 5.73
C MET A 207 8.05 15.07 6.19
N ASP A 208 8.21 16.07 7.06
CA ASP A 208 9.52 16.48 7.58
C ASP A 208 10.12 15.39 8.47
N GLU A 209 9.33 14.80 9.35
CA GLU A 209 9.74 13.66 10.17
C GLU A 209 10.09 12.45 9.31
N LEU A 210 9.26 12.15 8.28
CA LEU A 210 9.53 11.04 7.37
C LEU A 210 10.86 11.24 6.64
N LYS A 211 11.10 12.42 6.09
CA LYS A 211 12.36 12.77 5.43
C LYS A 211 13.55 12.63 6.36
N GLU A 212 13.45 13.17 7.58
CA GLU A 212 14.52 13.06 8.58
C GLU A 212 14.87 11.60 8.87
N GLN A 213 13.86 10.73 9.03
CA GLN A 213 14.08 9.31 9.31
C GLN A 213 14.70 8.56 8.12
N ILE A 214 14.34 8.89 6.88
CA ILE A 214 14.90 8.26 5.67
C ILE A 214 16.35 8.74 5.42
N CYS A 215 16.63 10.03 5.60
CA CYS A 215 17.91 10.65 5.23
C CYS A 215 18.97 10.64 6.34
N LYS A 216 18.67 10.09 7.52
CA LYS A 216 19.66 9.86 8.60
C LYS A 216 20.77 8.94 8.11
#